data_54715fd483541bf6929a5fcb83ec400a
#
_entry.id   54715fd483541bf6929a5fcb83ec400a
#
_cell.length_a   1.000
_cell.length_b   1.000
_cell.length_c   1.000
_cell.angle_alpha   90.00
_cell.angle_beta   90.00
_cell.angle_gamma   90.00
#
_symmetry.space_group_name_H-M   'P 1'
#
loop_
_entity.id
_entity.type
_entity.pdbx_description
1 polymer ?
#
loop_
_entity_poly.entity_id
_entity_poly.type
_entity_poly.pdbx_seq_one_letter_code
_entity_poly.pdbx_strand_id
1 'polypeptide(L)'
;MQLDEHPYFVKWTDPQTGIASYILNERVAPIQQGFYFTNPSISKDEKWLWFYAAFPPGDRKTLGVVSLDPANPFIRHYPQAQFTGASPMLDDDGTAVFFTMGASVYRMTLDGETRVVCTLDPDYIKRRPLTRLATHLTRSADGKYFLLDGQLADFWFIALGDIETGSVKVLHEFGRHYNHAQFSTTDPKLFLIAQDWWIDRASGNYFPYEQRIWLMDTEQTIFEPLLLSDWYGHGTMASHEWWSADGLICWTDYATGVCECEVKFSGPREKVHVWRGPLCHSH
;
A
#
# COMPACT_ATOMS: atom_id res chain seq x y z
N MET A 1 19.49 -2.27 -16.35
CA MET A 1 18.33 -2.15 -17.27
C MET A 1 18.72 -1.31 -18.47
N GLN A 2 18.60 -1.80 -19.69
CA GLN A 2 18.90 -1.04 -20.93
C GLN A 2 17.59 -0.67 -21.63
N LEU A 3 16.95 0.41 -21.21
CA LEU A 3 15.70 0.88 -21.82
C LEU A 3 15.90 1.84 -23.00
N ASP A 4 17.13 2.20 -23.35
CA ASP A 4 17.43 3.10 -24.46
C ASP A 4 16.95 2.56 -25.83
N GLU A 5 16.95 1.24 -26.00
CA GLU A 5 16.51 0.57 -27.24
C GLU A 5 15.12 -0.04 -27.14
N HIS A 6 14.44 0.15 -26.02
CA HIS A 6 13.13 -0.48 -25.81
C HIS A 6 12.03 0.26 -26.58
N PRO A 7 11.24 -0.42 -27.46
CA PRO A 7 10.31 0.24 -28.37
C PRO A 7 9.15 0.94 -27.66
N TYR A 8 8.83 0.58 -26.41
CA TYR A 8 7.70 1.14 -25.65
C TYR A 8 8.10 2.27 -24.71
N PHE A 9 9.39 2.58 -24.59
CA PHE A 9 9.85 3.64 -23.69
C PHE A 9 10.53 4.76 -24.46
N VAL A 10 10.29 5.98 -23.99
CA VAL A 10 10.97 7.18 -24.50
C VAL A 10 11.85 7.72 -23.37
N LYS A 11 13.12 7.91 -23.72
CA LYS A 11 14.07 8.55 -22.80
C LYS A 11 13.84 10.06 -22.76
N TRP A 12 13.71 10.58 -21.58
CA TRP A 12 13.73 12.00 -21.30
C TRP A 12 14.88 12.29 -20.33
N THR A 13 15.64 13.34 -20.60
CA THR A 13 16.74 13.76 -19.72
C THR A 13 16.41 15.13 -19.14
N ASP A 14 16.40 15.21 -17.82
CA ASP A 14 16.19 16.47 -17.12
C ASP A 14 17.29 17.47 -17.49
N PRO A 15 16.94 18.65 -18.06
CA PRO A 15 17.94 19.62 -18.51
C PRO A 15 18.71 20.29 -17.38
N GLN A 16 18.20 20.23 -16.14
CA GLN A 16 18.86 20.86 -14.98
C GLN A 16 19.80 19.89 -14.26
N THR A 17 19.40 18.65 -14.11
CA THR A 17 20.14 17.65 -13.32
C THR A 17 20.90 16.64 -14.16
N GLY A 18 20.58 16.51 -15.44
CA GLY A 18 21.12 15.48 -16.33
C GLY A 18 20.58 14.07 -16.05
N ILE A 19 19.63 13.90 -15.13
CA ILE A 19 19.06 12.61 -14.79
C ILE A 19 18.17 12.14 -15.94
N ALA A 20 18.39 10.89 -16.38
CA ALA A 20 17.55 10.24 -17.38
C ALA A 20 16.35 9.56 -16.75
N SER A 21 15.18 9.76 -17.34
CA SER A 21 13.94 9.07 -17.02
C SER A 21 13.44 8.34 -18.27
N TYR A 22 12.80 7.18 -18.08
CA TYR A 22 12.19 6.41 -19.16
C TYR A 22 10.68 6.44 -19.00
N ILE A 23 9.99 6.98 -19.99
CA ILE A 23 8.55 7.17 -19.98
C ILE A 23 7.92 6.06 -20.81
N LEU A 24 7.05 5.25 -20.20
CA LEU A 24 6.26 4.27 -20.93
C LEU A 24 5.29 5.01 -21.87
N ASN A 25 5.59 4.96 -23.18
CA ASN A 25 4.85 5.66 -24.21
C ASN A 25 3.75 4.79 -24.85
N GLU A 26 3.91 3.45 -24.81
CA GLU A 26 2.86 2.54 -25.26
C GLU A 26 1.66 2.57 -24.30
N ARG A 27 0.46 2.73 -24.87
CA ARG A 27 -0.75 2.98 -24.10
C ARG A 27 -1.77 1.86 -24.25
N VAL A 28 -2.15 1.26 -23.14
CA VAL A 28 -3.30 0.33 -23.04
C VAL A 28 -4.51 0.99 -22.38
N ALA A 29 -4.33 2.17 -21.79
CA ALA A 29 -5.37 2.94 -21.12
C ALA A 29 -5.07 4.45 -21.17
N PRO A 30 -6.09 5.32 -21.04
CA PRO A 30 -5.91 6.77 -20.92
C PRO A 30 -5.01 7.19 -19.75
N ILE A 31 -5.11 6.47 -18.61
CA ILE A 31 -4.27 6.68 -17.43
C ILE A 31 -3.53 5.37 -17.13
N GLN A 32 -2.20 5.45 -17.05
CA GLN A 32 -1.32 4.37 -16.62
C GLN A 32 -0.42 4.94 -15.53
N GLN A 33 -0.36 4.24 -14.38
CA GLN A 33 0.39 4.69 -13.22
C GLN A 33 0.96 3.51 -12.47
N GLY A 34 2.19 3.63 -11.95
CA GLY A 34 2.77 2.67 -11.00
C GLY A 34 1.90 2.51 -9.76
N PHE A 35 2.15 1.46 -9.01
CA PHE A 35 1.48 1.21 -7.74
C PHE A 35 1.77 2.35 -6.75
N TYR A 36 1.03 2.39 -5.68
CA TYR A 36 1.30 3.36 -4.63
C TYR A 36 2.68 3.10 -4.03
N PHE A 37 3.39 4.15 -3.65
CA PHE A 37 4.82 4.12 -3.33
C PHE A 37 5.25 3.06 -2.29
N THR A 38 4.34 2.60 -1.42
CA THR A 38 4.62 1.53 -0.47
C THR A 38 4.81 0.16 -1.10
N ASN A 39 4.34 -0.01 -2.35
CA ASN A 39 4.39 -1.28 -3.07
C ASN A 39 5.17 -1.10 -4.38
N PRO A 40 6.29 -1.80 -4.57
CA PRO A 40 7.07 -1.69 -5.80
C PRO A 40 6.25 -2.11 -7.03
N SER A 41 6.42 -1.38 -8.12
CA SER A 41 5.83 -1.70 -9.42
C SER A 41 6.77 -2.52 -10.30
N ILE A 42 8.07 -2.45 -10.02
CA ILE A 42 9.11 -3.18 -10.76
C ILE A 42 9.45 -4.45 -10.01
N SER A 43 9.50 -5.57 -10.74
CA SER A 43 9.94 -6.86 -10.18
C SER A 43 11.40 -6.79 -9.70
N LYS A 44 11.74 -7.61 -8.69
CA LYS A 44 13.11 -7.63 -8.12
C LYS A 44 14.20 -8.01 -9.13
N ASP A 45 13.84 -8.78 -10.14
CA ASP A 45 14.73 -9.17 -11.24
C ASP A 45 14.77 -8.14 -12.39
N GLU A 46 14.07 -7.01 -12.23
CA GLU A 46 13.98 -5.91 -13.19
C GLU A 46 13.45 -6.30 -14.58
N LYS A 47 12.67 -7.38 -14.69
CA LYS A 47 12.12 -7.80 -15.98
C LYS A 47 10.73 -7.26 -16.26
N TRP A 48 9.96 -6.92 -15.24
CA TRP A 48 8.55 -6.55 -15.35
C TRP A 48 8.27 -5.24 -14.63
N LEU A 49 7.52 -4.37 -15.31
CA LEU A 49 6.88 -3.21 -14.71
C LEU A 49 5.37 -3.45 -14.72
N TRP A 50 4.80 -3.64 -13.54
CA TRP A 50 3.36 -3.68 -13.34
C TRP A 50 2.81 -2.29 -13.07
N PHE A 51 1.61 -2.04 -13.55
CA PHE A 51 0.96 -0.75 -13.38
C PHE A 51 -0.56 -0.93 -13.29
N TYR A 52 -1.24 0.08 -12.77
CA TYR A 52 -2.67 0.14 -12.93
C TYR A 52 -3.07 1.03 -14.10
N ALA A 53 -4.17 0.64 -14.74
CA ALA A 53 -4.80 1.33 -15.84
C ALA A 53 -6.18 1.83 -15.41
N ALA A 54 -6.52 3.08 -15.76
CA ALA A 54 -7.81 3.66 -15.45
C ALA A 54 -8.46 4.29 -16.69
N PHE A 55 -9.78 4.22 -16.70
CA PHE A 55 -10.62 4.66 -17.82
C PHE A 55 -11.69 5.65 -17.31
N PRO A 56 -11.33 6.93 -17.09
CA PRO A 56 -12.30 7.93 -16.67
C PRO A 56 -13.50 8.02 -17.64
N PRO A 57 -14.72 8.27 -17.14
CA PRO A 57 -15.08 8.66 -15.78
C PRO A 57 -15.28 7.50 -14.80
N GLY A 58 -14.97 6.26 -15.17
CA GLY A 58 -15.04 5.11 -14.26
C GLY A 58 -14.05 5.26 -13.09
N ASP A 59 -14.46 4.79 -11.93
CA ASP A 59 -13.67 4.84 -10.67
C ASP A 59 -12.82 3.59 -10.44
N ARG A 60 -13.03 2.54 -11.24
CA ARG A 60 -12.30 1.29 -11.12
C ARG A 60 -10.97 1.34 -11.86
N LYS A 61 -9.97 0.76 -11.24
CA LYS A 61 -8.65 0.52 -11.82
C LYS A 61 -8.55 -0.93 -12.25
N THR A 62 -7.76 -1.18 -13.27
CA THR A 62 -7.41 -2.50 -13.77
C THR A 62 -5.90 -2.66 -13.78
N LEU A 63 -5.38 -3.85 -14.05
CA LEU A 63 -3.95 -4.12 -14.06
C LEU A 63 -3.40 -4.14 -15.49
N GLY A 64 -2.14 -3.74 -15.60
CA GLY A 64 -1.32 -3.92 -16.78
C GLY A 64 0.09 -4.30 -16.40
N VAL A 65 0.81 -4.89 -17.35
CA VAL A 65 2.22 -5.24 -17.21
C VAL A 65 2.96 -4.95 -18.50
N VAL A 66 4.20 -4.52 -18.39
CA VAL A 66 5.12 -4.38 -19.52
C VAL A 66 6.44 -5.08 -19.21
N SER A 67 6.97 -5.80 -20.21
CA SER A 67 8.33 -6.32 -20.17
C SER A 67 9.33 -5.18 -20.19
N LEU A 68 10.40 -5.26 -19.41
CA LEU A 68 11.53 -4.32 -19.43
C LEU A 68 12.70 -4.85 -20.30
N ASP A 69 12.51 -6.00 -20.95
CA ASP A 69 13.47 -6.58 -21.87
C ASP A 69 13.24 -6.03 -23.29
N PRO A 70 14.17 -5.22 -23.84
CA PRO A 70 14.03 -4.67 -25.19
C PRO A 70 14.08 -5.72 -26.30
N ALA A 71 14.66 -6.89 -26.06
CA ALA A 71 14.71 -7.98 -27.02
C ALA A 71 13.37 -8.74 -27.14
N ASN A 72 12.56 -8.69 -26.08
CA ASN A 72 11.25 -9.32 -26.00
C ASN A 72 10.20 -8.32 -25.50
N PRO A 73 9.90 -7.25 -26.25
CA PRO A 73 8.96 -6.24 -25.84
C PRO A 73 7.55 -6.82 -25.78
N PHE A 74 6.89 -6.61 -24.67
CA PHE A 74 5.56 -7.13 -24.41
C PHE A 74 4.80 -6.15 -23.50
N ILE A 75 3.53 -5.89 -23.81
CA ILE A 75 2.62 -5.18 -22.94
C ILE A 75 1.26 -5.87 -22.92
N ARG A 76 0.66 -6.00 -21.76
CA ARG A 76 -0.66 -6.62 -21.61
C ARG A 76 -1.51 -5.86 -20.63
N HIS A 77 -2.80 -5.80 -20.91
CA HIS A 77 -3.85 -5.26 -20.04
C HIS A 77 -4.77 -6.39 -19.56
N TYR A 78 -5.19 -6.32 -18.30
CA TYR A 78 -6.06 -7.30 -17.64
C TYR A 78 -7.35 -6.64 -17.17
N PRO A 79 -8.36 -6.50 -18.03
CA PRO A 79 -9.60 -5.82 -17.70
C PRO A 79 -10.46 -6.55 -16.66
N GLN A 80 -10.20 -7.84 -16.44
CA GLN A 80 -10.89 -8.65 -15.42
C GLN A 80 -10.41 -8.35 -13.98
N ALA A 81 -9.19 -7.85 -13.80
CA ALA A 81 -8.66 -7.46 -12.51
C ALA A 81 -9.11 -6.05 -12.16
N GLN A 82 -10.30 -5.92 -11.57
CA GLN A 82 -10.91 -4.63 -11.23
C GLN A 82 -10.83 -4.35 -9.73
N PHE A 83 -10.25 -3.23 -9.36
CA PHE A 83 -10.13 -2.80 -7.96
C PHE A 83 -10.38 -1.28 -7.83
N THR A 84 -10.68 -0.81 -6.62
CA THR A 84 -11.01 0.60 -6.38
C THR A 84 -9.98 1.34 -5.56
N GLY A 85 -9.50 0.79 -4.47
CA GLY A 85 -8.72 1.55 -3.50
C GLY A 85 -7.39 0.98 -3.10
N ALA A 86 -7.28 -0.35 -3.07
CA ALA A 86 -6.07 -1.00 -2.57
C ALA A 86 -4.89 -0.89 -3.55
N SER A 87 -3.70 -0.68 -3.03
CA SER A 87 -2.48 -0.83 -3.83
C SER A 87 -2.17 -2.32 -4.00
N PRO A 88 -2.04 -2.81 -5.24
CA PRO A 88 -1.61 -4.18 -5.51
C PRO A 88 -0.19 -4.44 -4.99
N MET A 89 0.17 -5.70 -4.83
CA MET A 89 1.51 -6.13 -4.40
C MET A 89 2.05 -7.19 -5.36
N LEU A 90 3.30 -7.07 -5.74
CA LEU A 90 3.97 -8.10 -6.54
C LEU A 90 4.23 -9.36 -5.71
N ASP A 91 4.18 -10.51 -6.37
CA ASP A 91 4.75 -11.75 -5.84
C ASP A 91 6.29 -11.68 -5.86
N ASP A 92 6.96 -12.56 -5.13
CA ASP A 92 8.41 -12.50 -4.94
C ASP A 92 9.20 -12.63 -6.24
N ASP A 93 8.70 -13.42 -7.18
CA ASP A 93 9.30 -13.62 -8.50
C ASP A 93 8.90 -12.56 -9.54
N GLY A 94 7.97 -11.64 -9.18
CA GLY A 94 7.47 -10.58 -10.05
C GLY A 94 6.60 -11.04 -11.21
N THR A 95 6.34 -12.36 -11.34
CA THR A 95 5.53 -12.94 -12.42
C THR A 95 4.03 -12.96 -12.10
N ALA A 96 3.66 -12.58 -10.91
CA ALA A 96 2.28 -12.46 -10.47
C ALA A 96 2.08 -11.25 -9.56
N VAL A 97 0.82 -10.88 -9.40
CA VAL A 97 0.38 -9.74 -8.61
C VAL A 97 -0.80 -10.15 -7.72
N PHE A 98 -0.77 -9.68 -6.49
CA PHE A 98 -1.89 -9.77 -5.56
C PHE A 98 -2.68 -8.47 -5.58
N PHE A 99 -4.00 -8.56 -5.57
CA PHE A 99 -4.91 -7.42 -5.52
C PHE A 99 -6.20 -7.79 -4.80
N THR A 100 -6.94 -6.79 -4.31
CA THR A 100 -8.23 -7.00 -3.66
C THR A 100 -9.37 -6.65 -4.60
N MET A 101 -10.40 -7.49 -4.63
CA MET A 101 -11.65 -7.22 -5.32
C MET A 101 -12.83 -7.74 -4.47
N GLY A 102 -13.76 -6.86 -4.13
CA GLY A 102 -14.82 -7.18 -3.18
C GLY A 102 -14.24 -7.57 -1.82
N ALA A 103 -14.61 -8.74 -1.33
CA ALA A 103 -14.20 -9.26 -0.01
C ALA A 103 -12.97 -10.19 -0.06
N SER A 104 -12.29 -10.28 -1.20
CA SER A 104 -11.25 -11.29 -1.42
C SER A 104 -9.94 -10.68 -1.88
N VAL A 105 -8.84 -11.35 -1.54
CA VAL A 105 -7.53 -11.17 -2.14
C VAL A 105 -7.38 -12.18 -3.27
N TYR A 106 -6.93 -11.71 -4.40
CA TYR A 106 -6.68 -12.50 -5.61
C TYR A 106 -5.19 -12.50 -5.93
N ARG A 107 -4.72 -13.58 -6.56
CA ARG A 107 -3.42 -13.65 -7.23
C ARG A 107 -3.66 -13.84 -8.73
N MET A 108 -2.99 -13.04 -9.55
CA MET A 108 -3.06 -13.13 -11.01
C MET A 108 -1.66 -13.27 -11.58
N THR A 109 -1.46 -14.21 -12.50
CA THR A 109 -0.20 -14.46 -13.22
C THR A 109 -0.06 -13.59 -14.46
N LEU A 110 1.13 -13.59 -15.07
CA LEU A 110 1.39 -12.92 -16.37
C LEU A 110 0.46 -13.40 -17.48
N ASP A 111 0.00 -14.65 -17.44
CA ASP A 111 -0.95 -15.19 -18.42
C ASP A 111 -2.40 -14.74 -18.17
N GLY A 112 -2.64 -14.09 -17.02
CA GLY A 112 -3.97 -13.60 -16.62
C GLY A 112 -4.81 -14.64 -15.87
N GLU A 113 -4.23 -15.79 -15.54
CA GLU A 113 -4.89 -16.77 -14.67
C GLU A 113 -5.07 -16.16 -13.28
N THR A 114 -6.29 -16.19 -12.79
CA THR A 114 -6.64 -15.55 -11.52
C THR A 114 -7.23 -16.57 -10.56
N ARG A 115 -6.75 -16.58 -9.32
CA ARG A 115 -7.29 -17.39 -8.24
C ARG A 115 -7.52 -16.57 -6.98
N VAL A 116 -8.53 -16.94 -6.20
CA VAL A 116 -8.73 -16.42 -4.85
C VAL A 116 -7.63 -16.97 -3.93
N VAL A 117 -7.06 -16.10 -3.10
CA VAL A 117 -6.09 -16.47 -2.06
C VAL A 117 -6.77 -16.56 -0.71
N CYS A 118 -7.48 -15.52 -0.31
CA CYS A 118 -8.28 -15.54 0.92
C CYS A 118 -9.52 -14.66 0.77
N THR A 119 -10.52 -14.93 1.58
CA THR A 119 -11.83 -14.24 1.52
C THR A 119 -12.32 -13.94 2.93
N LEU A 120 -12.76 -12.70 3.15
CA LEU A 120 -13.43 -12.28 4.38
C LEU A 120 -14.74 -13.04 4.53
N ASP A 121 -15.00 -13.54 5.73
CA ASP A 121 -16.17 -14.35 6.04
C ASP A 121 -17.49 -13.61 5.69
N PRO A 122 -18.36 -14.16 4.85
CA PRO A 122 -19.65 -13.59 4.55
C PRO A 122 -20.54 -13.35 5.78
N ASP A 123 -20.42 -14.19 6.80
CA ASP A 123 -21.15 -14.02 8.06
C ASP A 123 -20.65 -12.84 8.87
N TYR A 124 -19.38 -12.51 8.75
CA TYR A 124 -18.84 -11.28 9.33
C TYR A 124 -19.40 -10.04 8.61
N ILE A 125 -19.48 -10.08 7.29
CA ILE A 125 -19.99 -8.96 6.48
C ILE A 125 -21.49 -8.71 6.75
N LYS A 126 -22.31 -9.77 6.85
CA LYS A 126 -23.75 -9.73 7.16
C LYS A 126 -24.55 -8.65 6.40
N ARG A 127 -24.36 -8.57 5.09
CA ARG A 127 -25.00 -7.58 4.21
C ARG A 127 -24.64 -6.11 4.47
N ARG A 128 -23.65 -5.82 5.30
CA ARG A 128 -23.10 -4.47 5.46
C ARG A 128 -22.23 -4.12 4.27
N PRO A 129 -22.23 -2.86 3.80
CA PRO A 129 -21.36 -2.49 2.68
C PRO A 129 -19.90 -2.55 3.10
N LEU A 130 -19.13 -3.38 2.43
CA LEU A 130 -17.66 -3.36 2.49
C LEU A 130 -17.17 -2.36 1.44
N THR A 131 -16.74 -1.18 1.89
CA THR A 131 -16.34 -0.10 0.98
C THR A 131 -14.87 -0.16 0.62
N ARG A 132 -14.06 -0.83 1.43
CA ARG A 132 -12.63 -1.03 1.18
C ARG A 132 -12.14 -2.31 1.87
N LEU A 133 -11.26 -3.03 1.21
CA LEU A 133 -10.45 -4.10 1.77
C LEU A 133 -9.00 -3.88 1.35
N ALA A 134 -8.13 -3.60 2.31
CA ALA A 134 -6.74 -3.17 2.21
C ALA A 134 -6.55 -1.81 1.52
N THR A 135 -5.91 -0.86 2.20
CA THR A 135 -5.39 0.37 1.58
C THR A 135 -4.08 0.08 0.84
N HIS A 136 -3.21 -0.67 1.49
CA HIS A 136 -2.00 -1.26 0.92
C HIS A 136 -2.04 -2.75 1.20
N LEU A 137 -1.86 -3.56 0.18
CA LEU A 137 -1.74 -4.99 0.39
C LEU A 137 -0.28 -5.28 0.76
N THR A 138 -0.04 -5.68 2.00
CA THR A 138 1.29 -6.06 2.48
C THR A 138 1.27 -7.46 3.05
N ARG A 139 2.43 -8.13 2.99
CA ARG A 139 2.62 -9.50 3.46
C ARG A 139 3.59 -9.51 4.64
N SER A 140 3.33 -10.38 5.63
CA SER A 140 4.22 -10.59 6.77
C SER A 140 5.63 -10.98 6.30
N ALA A 141 6.66 -10.65 7.09
CA ALA A 141 8.06 -10.90 6.75
C ALA A 141 8.36 -12.41 6.51
N ASP A 142 7.59 -13.32 7.13
CA ASP A 142 7.67 -14.77 6.91
C ASP A 142 6.80 -15.27 5.74
N GLY A 143 6.10 -14.37 5.05
CA GLY A 143 5.30 -14.65 3.87
C GLY A 143 3.96 -15.35 4.09
N LYS A 144 3.51 -15.52 5.34
CA LYS A 144 2.32 -16.35 5.64
C LYS A 144 1.00 -15.60 5.61
N TYR A 145 1.02 -14.30 5.92
CA TYR A 145 -0.21 -13.53 6.09
C TYR A 145 -0.23 -12.27 5.25
N PHE A 146 -1.40 -11.92 4.74
CA PHE A 146 -1.71 -10.56 4.30
C PHE A 146 -2.27 -9.75 5.46
N LEU A 147 -1.89 -8.47 5.54
CA LEU A 147 -2.53 -7.51 6.42
C LEU A 147 -3.62 -6.78 5.65
N LEU A 148 -4.82 -6.77 6.22
CA LEU A 148 -6.02 -6.24 5.57
C LEU A 148 -6.65 -5.20 6.50
N ASP A 149 -6.50 -3.92 6.18
CA ASP A 149 -7.33 -2.87 6.76
C ASP A 149 -8.61 -2.73 5.94
N GLY A 150 -9.74 -2.61 6.61
CA GLY A 150 -11.02 -2.54 5.92
C GLY A 150 -11.99 -1.54 6.52
N GLN A 151 -12.99 -1.17 5.72
CA GLN A 151 -14.13 -0.39 6.16
C GLN A 151 -15.42 -1.14 5.84
N LEU A 152 -16.19 -1.43 6.88
CA LEU A 152 -17.45 -2.14 6.81
C LEU A 152 -18.54 -1.26 7.44
N ALA A 153 -19.45 -0.72 6.61
CA ALA A 153 -20.39 0.32 7.03
C ALA A 153 -19.67 1.53 7.69
N ASP A 154 -19.97 1.81 8.95
CA ASP A 154 -19.47 2.97 9.69
C ASP A 154 -18.38 2.61 10.71
N PHE A 155 -17.71 1.47 10.53
CA PHE A 155 -16.55 1.12 11.34
C PHE A 155 -15.40 0.56 10.50
N TRP A 156 -14.24 0.51 11.08
CA TRP A 156 -13.00 0.05 10.46
C TRP A 156 -12.49 -1.18 11.19
N PHE A 157 -11.74 -2.00 10.50
CA PHE A 157 -11.16 -3.20 11.08
C PHE A 157 -9.77 -3.51 10.52
N ILE A 158 -9.02 -4.32 11.27
CA ILE A 158 -7.77 -4.96 10.84
C ILE A 158 -7.99 -6.47 10.87
N ALA A 159 -7.54 -7.14 9.82
CA ALA A 159 -7.63 -8.59 9.69
C ALA A 159 -6.35 -9.20 9.11
N LEU A 160 -6.14 -10.48 9.37
CA LEU A 160 -5.10 -11.30 8.76
C LEU A 160 -5.72 -12.25 7.75
N GLY A 161 -5.23 -12.20 6.51
CA GLY A 161 -5.54 -13.19 5.48
C GLY A 161 -4.46 -14.27 5.47
N ASP A 162 -4.79 -15.47 5.87
CA ASP A 162 -3.87 -16.61 5.84
C ASP A 162 -3.73 -17.12 4.40
N ILE A 163 -2.49 -17.13 3.90
CA ILE A 163 -2.19 -17.45 2.49
C ILE A 163 -2.29 -18.94 2.22
N GLU A 164 -2.01 -19.77 3.23
CA GLU A 164 -2.06 -21.24 3.11
C GLU A 164 -3.49 -21.77 3.20
N THR A 165 -4.23 -21.33 4.21
CA THR A 165 -5.59 -21.84 4.47
C THR A 165 -6.68 -21.10 3.72
N GLY A 166 -6.41 -19.88 3.25
CA GLY A 166 -7.39 -19.00 2.61
C GLY A 166 -8.38 -18.35 3.59
N SER A 167 -8.21 -18.55 4.89
CA SER A 167 -9.05 -17.94 5.91
C SER A 167 -8.68 -16.49 6.20
N VAL A 168 -9.66 -15.71 6.65
CA VAL A 168 -9.42 -14.34 7.13
C VAL A 168 -9.90 -14.24 8.57
N LYS A 169 -9.00 -13.83 9.46
CA LYS A 169 -9.27 -13.60 10.88
C LYS A 169 -9.27 -12.09 11.15
N VAL A 170 -10.40 -11.54 11.56
CA VAL A 170 -10.48 -10.17 12.07
C VAL A 170 -9.76 -10.10 13.41
N LEU A 171 -8.80 -9.21 13.53
CA LEU A 171 -8.04 -8.98 14.76
C LEU A 171 -8.74 -7.93 15.64
N HIS A 172 -9.09 -6.79 15.05
CA HIS A 172 -9.62 -5.66 15.81
C HIS A 172 -10.61 -4.84 14.98
N GLU A 173 -11.62 -4.29 15.66
CA GLU A 173 -12.60 -3.35 15.10
C GLU A 173 -12.45 -1.99 15.77
N PHE A 174 -12.53 -0.93 14.96
CA PHE A 174 -12.36 0.44 15.41
C PHE A 174 -13.61 1.27 15.16
N GLY A 175 -14.01 2.04 16.16
CA GLY A 175 -15.02 3.09 16.03
C GLY A 175 -14.48 4.40 15.43
N ARG A 176 -13.21 4.44 15.02
CA ARG A 176 -12.53 5.59 14.39
C ARG A 176 -11.81 5.15 13.14
N HIS A 177 -11.52 6.09 12.25
CA HIS A 177 -10.87 5.80 10.99
C HIS A 177 -9.42 5.38 11.18
N TYR A 178 -9.14 4.11 10.91
CA TYR A 178 -7.79 3.56 10.78
C TYR A 178 -7.62 2.95 9.40
N ASN A 179 -6.45 3.13 8.80
CA ASN A 179 -6.11 2.66 7.46
C ASN A 179 -4.60 2.49 7.30
N HIS A 180 -4.12 2.33 6.08
CA HIS A 180 -2.70 2.24 5.73
C HIS A 180 -1.94 1.19 6.53
N ALA A 181 -2.59 0.05 6.81
CA ALA A 181 -1.95 -1.03 7.54
C ALA A 181 -0.79 -1.63 6.72
N GLN A 182 0.37 -1.78 7.36
CA GLN A 182 1.57 -2.30 6.72
C GLN A 182 2.34 -3.18 7.69
N PHE A 183 2.62 -4.43 7.29
CA PHE A 183 3.53 -5.28 8.03
C PHE A 183 4.95 -4.71 8.08
N SER A 184 5.64 -4.96 9.20
CA SER A 184 7.08 -4.76 9.30
C SER A 184 7.81 -5.60 8.25
N THR A 185 8.86 -5.04 7.69
CA THR A 185 9.75 -5.74 6.74
C THR A 185 10.64 -6.79 7.40
N THR A 186 10.79 -6.74 8.72
CA THR A 186 11.73 -7.58 9.49
C THR A 186 11.07 -8.43 10.56
N ASP A 187 9.92 -8.01 11.11
CA ASP A 187 9.19 -8.74 12.15
C ASP A 187 7.84 -9.23 11.60
N PRO A 188 7.60 -10.56 11.50
CA PRO A 188 6.37 -11.11 10.92
C PRO A 188 5.11 -10.88 11.74
N LYS A 189 5.25 -10.44 13.00
CA LYS A 189 4.11 -10.16 13.88
C LYS A 189 3.77 -8.70 13.99
N LEU A 190 4.74 -7.82 13.80
CA LEU A 190 4.60 -6.39 14.00
C LEU A 190 4.06 -5.70 12.74
N PHE A 191 3.19 -4.72 12.93
CA PHE A 191 2.70 -3.87 11.85
C PHE A 191 2.38 -2.45 12.34
N LEU A 192 2.39 -1.52 11.42
CA LEU A 192 1.87 -0.18 11.65
C LEU A 192 0.45 -0.03 11.07
N ILE A 193 -0.31 0.86 11.66
CA ILE A 193 -1.56 1.39 11.11
C ILE A 193 -1.58 2.90 11.27
N ALA A 194 -2.27 3.59 10.38
CA ALA A 194 -2.46 5.03 10.47
C ALA A 194 -3.87 5.38 10.96
N GLN A 195 -3.96 6.21 11.99
CA GLN A 195 -5.22 6.87 12.32
C GLN A 195 -5.42 8.06 11.37
N ASP A 196 -6.61 8.18 10.81
CA ASP A 196 -6.97 9.25 9.89
C ASP A 196 -8.14 10.07 10.44
N TRP A 197 -8.34 11.27 9.89
CA TRP A 197 -9.53 12.04 10.16
C TRP A 197 -10.76 11.35 9.55
N TRP A 198 -11.92 11.64 10.11
CA TRP A 198 -13.19 11.16 9.55
C TRP A 198 -14.34 12.13 9.90
N ILE A 199 -15.41 12.01 9.13
CA ILE A 199 -16.65 12.73 9.41
C ILE A 199 -17.67 11.67 9.81
N ASP A 200 -18.24 11.83 11.02
CA ASP A 200 -19.37 11.03 11.45
C ASP A 200 -20.60 11.37 10.60
N ARG A 201 -21.10 10.40 9.86
CA ARG A 201 -22.21 10.60 8.93
C ARG A 201 -23.53 10.91 9.63
N ALA A 202 -23.70 10.44 10.86
CA ALA A 202 -24.94 10.65 11.62
C ALA A 202 -25.03 12.07 12.18
N SER A 203 -23.92 12.59 12.71
CA SER A 203 -23.88 13.93 13.32
C SER A 203 -23.31 15.02 12.42
N GLY A 204 -22.57 14.65 11.36
CA GLY A 204 -21.80 15.59 10.54
C GLY A 204 -20.54 16.12 11.21
N ASN A 205 -20.20 15.62 12.40
CA ASN A 205 -19.03 16.10 13.14
C ASN A 205 -17.72 15.63 12.50
N TYR A 206 -16.75 16.52 12.44
CA TYR A 206 -15.39 16.24 12.05
C TYR A 206 -14.56 15.78 13.24
N PHE A 207 -13.86 14.67 13.08
CA PHE A 207 -12.95 14.11 14.08
C PHE A 207 -11.53 14.06 13.49
N PRO A 208 -10.58 14.86 13.99
CA PRO A 208 -9.19 14.78 13.61
C PRO A 208 -8.56 13.50 14.19
N TYR A 209 -7.44 13.07 13.63
CA TYR A 209 -6.63 12.04 14.27
C TYR A 209 -5.92 12.61 15.51
N GLU A 210 -5.69 11.77 16.52
CA GLU A 210 -4.98 12.13 17.75
C GLU A 210 -3.48 11.87 17.60
N GLN A 211 -3.15 10.70 17.08
CA GLN A 211 -1.80 10.27 16.74
C GLN A 211 -1.88 9.63 15.37
N ARG A 212 -0.97 9.97 14.45
CA ARG A 212 -1.05 9.45 13.09
C ARG A 212 -0.65 7.98 13.01
N ILE A 213 0.53 7.62 13.53
CA ILE A 213 1.12 6.30 13.37
C ILE A 213 0.99 5.51 14.65
N TRP A 214 0.41 4.32 14.55
CA TRP A 214 0.21 3.38 15.65
C TRP A 214 0.90 2.07 15.34
N LEU A 215 1.38 1.41 16.39
CA LEU A 215 1.94 0.06 16.35
C LEU A 215 0.91 -0.93 16.85
N MET A 216 0.80 -2.05 16.17
CA MET A 216 0.05 -3.23 16.59
C MET A 216 0.84 -4.49 16.29
N ASP A 217 0.45 -5.60 16.93
CA ASP A 217 0.93 -6.93 16.63
C ASP A 217 -0.20 -7.92 16.34
N THR A 218 0.13 -9.03 15.72
CA THR A 218 -0.83 -10.09 15.37
C THR A 218 -1.45 -10.80 16.57
N GLU A 219 -0.82 -10.68 17.75
CA GLU A 219 -1.28 -11.26 19.02
C GLU A 219 -2.13 -10.26 19.83
N GLN A 220 -2.25 -9.00 19.36
CA GLN A 220 -2.96 -7.91 20.02
C GLN A 220 -2.42 -7.58 21.42
N THR A 221 -1.13 -7.77 21.63
CA THR A 221 -0.43 -7.41 22.88
C THR A 221 0.09 -5.98 22.83
N ILE A 222 0.25 -5.42 21.64
CA ILE A 222 0.70 -4.06 21.35
C ILE A 222 -0.42 -3.30 20.66
N PHE A 223 -0.79 -2.16 21.20
CA PHE A 223 -1.61 -1.14 20.54
C PHE A 223 -1.26 0.21 21.14
N GLU A 224 -0.30 0.89 20.54
CA GLU A 224 0.24 2.14 21.06
C GLU A 224 0.69 3.08 19.93
N PRO A 225 0.64 4.41 20.13
CA PRO A 225 1.18 5.34 19.15
C PRO A 225 2.71 5.17 19.02
N LEU A 226 3.22 5.38 17.80
CA LEU A 226 4.67 5.35 17.56
C LEU A 226 5.39 6.42 18.39
N LEU A 227 4.87 7.65 18.34
CA LEU A 227 5.38 8.80 19.10
C LEU A 227 4.22 9.58 19.71
N LEU A 228 4.32 9.89 21.00
CA LEU A 228 3.28 10.71 21.70
C LEU A 228 3.26 12.18 21.25
N SER A 229 4.31 12.65 20.59
CA SER A 229 4.45 14.03 20.15
C SER A 229 3.86 14.34 18.78
N ASP A 230 3.42 13.33 18.03
CA ASP A 230 2.92 13.49 16.66
C ASP A 230 1.39 13.75 16.63
N TRP A 231 0.89 14.44 17.63
CA TRP A 231 -0.51 14.79 17.71
C TRP A 231 -0.87 15.94 16.76
N TYR A 232 -2.00 15.78 16.06
CA TYR A 232 -2.56 16.81 15.20
C TYR A 232 -2.86 18.08 16.01
N GLY A 233 -2.27 19.21 15.60
CA GLY A 233 -2.36 20.48 16.31
C GLY A 233 -1.08 20.93 17.00
N HIS A 234 -0.06 20.09 17.09
CA HIS A 234 1.26 20.46 17.63
C HIS A 234 2.31 20.75 16.55
N GLY A 235 1.89 21.02 15.30
CA GLY A 235 2.78 21.39 14.20
C GLY A 235 3.40 20.22 13.47
N THR A 236 3.00 18.98 13.78
CA THR A 236 3.38 17.81 13.01
C THR A 236 2.24 17.41 12.07
N MET A 237 2.57 17.16 10.81
CA MET A 237 1.63 16.75 9.79
C MET A 237 2.14 15.43 9.17
N ALA A 238 2.35 14.42 10.03
CA ALA A 238 2.81 13.11 9.62
C ALA A 238 1.80 12.45 8.66
N SER A 239 2.31 11.93 7.55
CA SER A 239 1.57 11.20 6.54
C SER A 239 2.51 10.38 5.68
N HIS A 240 1.99 9.58 4.75
CA HIS A 240 2.79 8.78 3.83
C HIS A 240 3.86 7.96 4.56
N GLU A 241 3.40 7.17 5.50
CA GLU A 241 4.20 6.27 6.32
C GLU A 241 4.56 4.99 5.55
N TRP A 242 5.78 4.48 5.77
CA TRP A 242 6.26 3.20 5.22
C TRP A 242 7.32 2.57 6.12
N TRP A 243 7.58 1.28 5.91
CA TRP A 243 8.70 0.59 6.52
C TRP A 243 9.90 0.62 5.58
N SER A 244 11.08 0.98 6.11
CA SER A 244 12.34 0.78 5.40
C SER A 244 12.71 -0.72 5.36
N ALA A 245 13.66 -1.08 4.51
CA ALA A 245 14.09 -2.48 4.37
C ALA A 245 14.72 -3.06 5.64
N ASP A 246 15.30 -2.22 6.48
CA ASP A 246 15.93 -2.55 7.76
C ASP A 246 15.00 -2.43 8.97
N GLY A 247 13.70 -2.17 8.75
CA GLY A 247 12.69 -2.20 9.80
C GLY A 247 12.51 -0.89 10.56
N LEU A 248 12.95 0.24 10.01
CA LEU A 248 12.58 1.55 10.53
C LEU A 248 11.20 1.96 10.02
N ILE A 249 10.46 2.72 10.79
CA ILE A 249 9.26 3.40 10.30
C ILE A 249 9.65 4.78 9.80
N CYS A 250 9.35 5.04 8.56
CA CYS A 250 9.59 6.30 7.88
C CYS A 250 8.27 6.99 7.56
N TRP A 251 8.27 8.31 7.50
CA TRP A 251 7.11 9.10 7.08
C TRP A 251 7.49 10.47 6.54
N THR A 252 6.59 11.06 5.80
CA THR A 252 6.67 12.46 5.43
C THR A 252 5.95 13.31 6.48
N ASP A 253 6.68 14.22 7.10
CA ASP A 253 6.11 15.35 7.83
C ASP A 253 6.08 16.55 6.86
N TYR A 254 4.88 16.96 6.46
CA TYR A 254 4.70 18.00 5.44
C TYR A 254 5.37 19.34 5.78
N ALA A 255 5.52 19.63 7.07
CA ALA A 255 6.12 20.87 7.53
C ALA A 255 7.64 20.79 7.65
N THR A 256 8.19 19.63 8.02
CA THR A 256 9.59 19.52 8.46
C THR A 256 10.47 18.62 7.60
N GLY A 257 9.88 17.70 6.84
CA GLY A 257 10.62 16.85 5.91
C GLY A 257 10.40 15.35 6.09
N VAL A 258 11.39 14.55 5.71
CA VAL A 258 11.36 13.09 5.88
C VAL A 258 11.90 12.71 7.24
N CYS A 259 11.15 11.88 7.94
CA CYS A 259 11.47 11.41 9.28
C CYS A 259 11.57 9.89 9.30
N GLU A 260 12.35 9.39 10.24
CA GLU A 260 12.43 7.95 10.57
C GLU A 260 12.44 7.73 12.07
N CYS A 261 12.08 6.53 12.50
CA CYS A 261 12.09 6.11 13.89
C CYS A 261 12.38 4.61 14.01
N GLU A 262 13.32 4.26 14.88
CA GLU A 262 13.55 2.89 15.29
C GLU A 262 12.43 2.43 16.24
N VAL A 263 11.86 1.25 15.99
CA VAL A 263 10.84 0.68 16.87
C VAL A 263 11.51 0.02 18.07
N LYS A 264 11.29 0.62 19.25
CA LYS A 264 11.77 0.11 20.55
C LYS A 264 10.59 -0.15 21.46
N PHE A 265 10.59 -1.28 22.15
CA PHE A 265 9.59 -1.63 23.15
C PHE A 265 10.10 -1.39 24.59
N SER A 266 11.33 -0.89 24.74
CA SER A 266 11.91 -0.44 26.00
C SER A 266 12.65 0.87 25.79
N GLY A 267 12.33 1.88 26.58
CA GLY A 267 12.91 3.22 26.50
C GLY A 267 12.21 4.13 25.46
N PRO A 268 12.70 5.37 25.32
CA PRO A 268 12.10 6.36 24.43
C PRO A 268 12.37 6.00 22.97
N ARG A 269 11.35 6.28 22.13
CA ARG A 269 11.49 6.32 20.68
C ARG A 269 11.79 7.73 20.24
N GLU A 270 12.74 7.88 19.33
CA GLU A 270 13.21 9.18 18.88
C GLU A 270 12.97 9.36 17.40
N LYS A 271 12.38 10.50 17.02
CA LYS A 271 12.24 10.94 15.64
C LYS A 271 13.56 11.51 15.12
N VAL A 272 14.06 10.97 14.03
CA VAL A 272 15.24 11.47 13.31
C VAL A 272 14.79 12.07 11.97
N HIS A 273 15.28 13.25 11.61
CA HIS A 273 15.06 13.84 10.30
C HIS A 273 16.19 13.41 9.35
N VAL A 274 15.83 12.60 8.34
CA VAL A 274 16.77 12.21 7.28
C VAL A 274 16.85 13.23 6.17
N TRP A 275 15.81 14.04 6.00
CA TRP A 275 15.79 15.17 5.10
C TRP A 275 14.93 16.30 5.68
N ARG A 276 15.33 17.55 5.46
CA ARG A 276 14.61 18.72 5.96
C ARG A 276 14.13 19.62 4.83
N GLY A 277 12.88 20.00 4.87
CA GLY A 277 12.22 20.89 3.93
C GLY A 277 10.76 20.50 3.71
N PRO A 278 9.94 21.39 3.15
CA PRO A 278 8.54 21.06 2.86
C PRO A 278 8.46 20.02 1.74
N LEU A 279 7.75 18.93 1.99
CA LEU A 279 7.51 17.84 1.05
C LEU A 279 6.05 17.44 1.03
N CYS A 280 5.62 16.90 -0.09
CA CYS A 280 4.28 16.29 -0.20
C CYS A 280 4.36 14.76 -0.15
N HIS A 281 5.30 14.16 -0.88
CA HIS A 281 5.56 12.73 -0.91
C HIS A 281 7.05 12.45 -0.91
N SER A 282 7.46 11.41 -0.21
CA SER A 282 8.84 10.89 -0.18
C SER A 282 8.81 9.37 -0.11
N HIS A 283 9.86 8.76 -0.62
CA HIS A 283 10.09 7.32 -0.57
C HIS A 283 11.58 7.02 -0.73
#